data_e50fa9145ad6bdc666dcbd0d63374a6f
#
_entry.id   e50fa9145ad6bdc666dcbd0d63374a6f
#
_cell.length_a   1.000
_cell.length_b   1.000
_cell.length_c   1.000
_cell.angle_alpha   90.00
_cell.angle_beta   90.00
_cell.angle_gamma   90.00
#
_symmetry.space_group_name_H-M   'P 1'
#
loop_
_entity.id
_entity.type
_entity.pdbx_description
1 polymer ?
#
loop_
_entity_poly.entity_id
_entity_poly.type
_entity_poly.pdbx_seq_one_letter_code
_entity_poly.pdbx_strand_id
1 'polypeptide(L)'
;LSNMEKDQIIILKNRGLISIFGDDTIEFLQNIITNDIYKVTTENSIFSALLTPQGKYLYEFFIVKSDKGYFLDCEEAFVDEIINNLKKYKLRSKVELENISSNYVVGIINKDKFGEIQREVNNTSNTITYRDCPFFIDPRDDKLGARILSPLEKLYLTIKKLSLNIVDEDDYFAKAYKLGIPEKGLEFLKDKLFGLEANFEALNAIDFKKGCYIGQENTARMKLKNKLRRKLMPIKTDQQLKLEDEIFFKDSKIGKVLINKPYPFALIKMYDPDFQEFKDQDLSVNGKKCKI
;
A
#
# COMPACT_ATOMS: atom_id res chain seq x y z
N LEU A 1 13.54 -17.30 0.50
CA LEU A 1 13.74 -15.96 1.07
C LEU A 1 13.70 -16.06 2.58
N SER A 2 14.77 -15.64 3.24
CA SER A 2 14.83 -15.57 4.69
C SER A 2 13.91 -14.43 5.17
N ASN A 3 13.21 -14.63 6.29
CA ASN A 3 12.51 -13.55 6.97
C ASN A 3 13.54 -12.58 7.55
N MET A 4 13.19 -11.30 7.60
CA MET A 4 14.01 -10.29 8.25
C MET A 4 14.14 -10.62 9.74
N GLU A 5 15.37 -10.56 10.26
CA GLU A 5 15.65 -10.84 11.65
C GLU A 5 15.34 -9.64 12.57
N LYS A 6 15.22 -9.91 13.89
CA LYS A 6 14.92 -8.87 14.89
C LYS A 6 15.97 -7.77 14.98
N ASP A 7 17.22 -8.10 14.69
CA ASP A 7 18.32 -7.14 14.72
C ASP A 7 18.51 -6.37 13.40
N GLN A 8 17.60 -6.49 12.48
CA GLN A 8 17.68 -5.87 11.15
C GLN A 8 16.66 -4.74 10.98
N ILE A 9 17.05 -3.75 10.19
CA ILE A 9 16.16 -2.68 9.72
C ILE A 9 16.40 -2.44 8.24
N ILE A 10 15.32 -2.21 7.51
CA ILE A 10 15.36 -1.76 6.13
C ILE A 10 15.02 -0.28 6.11
N ILE A 11 15.79 0.52 5.37
CA ILE A 11 15.44 1.92 5.10
C ILE A 11 14.95 1.97 3.66
N LEU A 12 13.67 2.30 3.47
CA LEU A 12 13.08 2.43 2.14
C LEU A 12 13.54 3.75 1.50
N LYS A 13 14.09 3.64 0.29
CA LYS A 13 14.76 4.80 -0.37
C LYS A 13 13.79 5.75 -1.07
N ASN A 14 12.64 5.25 -1.52
CA ASN A 14 11.75 5.98 -2.43
C ASN A 14 10.37 6.25 -1.83
N ARG A 15 10.31 6.50 -0.52
CA ARG A 15 9.07 6.93 0.13
C ARG A 15 9.03 8.44 0.27
N GLY A 16 7.84 9.00 0.10
CA GLY A 16 7.56 10.40 0.31
C GLY A 16 6.54 10.60 1.42
N LEU A 17 6.53 11.78 1.99
CA LEU A 17 5.64 12.11 3.10
C LEU A 17 4.96 13.44 2.85
N ILE A 18 3.62 13.44 2.99
CA ILE A 18 2.78 14.63 2.89
C ILE A 18 2.22 14.92 4.27
N SER A 19 2.40 16.14 4.76
CA SER A 19 1.71 16.63 5.95
C SER A 19 0.41 17.29 5.53
N ILE A 20 -0.70 16.88 6.14
CA ILE A 20 -2.01 17.46 5.90
C ILE A 20 -2.62 17.89 7.22
N PHE A 21 -3.04 19.15 7.32
CA PHE A 21 -3.56 19.74 8.56
C PHE A 21 -4.51 20.90 8.27
N GLY A 22 -5.18 21.38 9.30
CA GLY A 22 -6.17 22.45 9.20
C GLY A 22 -7.52 22.04 9.77
N ASP A 23 -8.37 23.00 10.03
CA ASP A 23 -9.65 22.78 10.73
C ASP A 23 -10.59 21.82 9.99
N ASP A 24 -10.54 21.80 8.66
CA ASP A 24 -11.44 21.00 7.84
C ASP A 24 -10.82 19.67 7.36
N THR A 25 -9.63 19.30 7.88
CA THR A 25 -8.87 18.15 7.39
C THR A 25 -9.62 16.84 7.53
N ILE A 26 -10.26 16.59 8.67
CA ILE A 26 -11.00 15.34 8.92
C ILE A 26 -12.14 15.18 7.94
N GLU A 27 -12.98 16.17 7.82
CA GLU A 27 -14.13 16.15 6.89
C GLU A 27 -13.64 16.01 5.44
N PHE A 28 -12.61 16.76 5.08
CA PHE A 28 -12.04 16.72 3.75
C PHE A 28 -11.53 15.32 3.38
N LEU A 29 -10.69 14.74 4.23
CA LEU A 29 -10.16 13.40 3.99
C LEU A 29 -11.28 12.36 3.96
N GLN A 30 -12.24 12.43 4.88
CA GLN A 30 -13.33 11.46 4.92
C GLN A 30 -14.13 11.42 3.62
N ASN A 31 -14.25 12.55 2.92
CA ASN A 31 -15.00 12.63 1.67
C ASN A 31 -14.24 12.11 0.45
N ILE A 32 -12.93 11.85 0.55
CA ILE A 32 -12.14 11.49 -0.62
C ILE A 32 -11.39 10.17 -0.49
N ILE A 33 -11.01 9.76 0.70
CA ILE A 33 -10.27 8.51 0.90
C ILE A 33 -11.21 7.31 0.98
N THR A 34 -10.70 6.14 0.64
CA THR A 34 -11.48 4.89 0.62
C THR A 34 -11.70 4.29 2.01
N ASN A 35 -10.83 4.60 2.96
CA ASN A 35 -10.93 4.12 4.34
C ASN A 35 -11.48 5.21 5.26
N ASP A 36 -11.72 4.86 6.51
CA ASP A 36 -12.31 5.74 7.51
C ASP A 36 -11.22 6.50 8.27
N ILE A 37 -11.19 7.84 8.10
CA ILE A 37 -10.21 8.70 8.77
C ILE A 37 -10.34 8.65 10.29
N TYR A 38 -11.54 8.38 10.81
CA TYR A 38 -11.75 8.30 12.26
C TYR A 38 -11.05 7.12 12.91
N LYS A 39 -10.60 6.13 12.11
CA LYS A 39 -9.77 5.03 12.63
C LYS A 39 -8.34 5.45 12.90
N VAL A 40 -7.91 6.60 12.38
CA VAL A 40 -6.54 7.09 12.59
C VAL A 40 -6.47 7.85 13.91
N THR A 41 -5.68 7.31 14.82
CA THR A 41 -5.41 7.88 16.14
C THR A 41 -3.91 7.77 16.43
N THR A 42 -3.47 8.24 17.58
CA THR A 42 -2.09 8.03 18.03
C THR A 42 -1.76 6.55 18.25
N GLU A 43 -2.78 5.69 18.33
CA GLU A 43 -2.64 4.25 18.59
C GLU A 43 -3.02 3.37 17.40
N ASN A 44 -3.46 3.95 16.29
CA ASN A 44 -3.83 3.19 15.09
C ASN A 44 -3.57 3.98 13.81
N SER A 45 -2.92 3.35 12.86
CA SER A 45 -2.65 3.87 11.51
C SER A 45 -3.36 2.99 10.48
N ILE A 46 -3.69 3.56 9.34
CA ILE A 46 -4.47 2.86 8.31
C ILE A 46 -3.74 2.86 6.97
N PHE A 47 -4.13 1.93 6.11
CA PHE A 47 -3.85 1.96 4.68
C PHE A 47 -5.12 2.45 3.97
N SER A 48 -4.96 3.27 2.95
CA SER A 48 -6.08 3.86 2.23
C SER A 48 -5.67 4.20 0.80
N ALA A 49 -6.62 4.71 0.03
CA ALA A 49 -6.39 5.05 -1.36
C ALA A 49 -7.26 6.21 -1.83
N LEU A 50 -6.92 6.74 -2.99
CA LEU A 50 -7.75 7.64 -3.77
C LEU A 50 -8.19 6.91 -5.04
N LEU A 51 -9.46 7.08 -5.40
CA LEU A 51 -10.03 6.53 -6.62
C LEU A 51 -10.44 7.67 -7.56
N THR A 52 -10.55 7.34 -8.85
CA THR A 52 -11.24 8.21 -9.81
C THR A 52 -12.72 8.29 -9.45
N PRO A 53 -13.46 9.28 -9.98
CA PRO A 53 -14.93 9.33 -9.80
C PRO A 53 -15.62 8.03 -10.28
N GLN A 54 -15.01 7.30 -11.22
CA GLN A 54 -15.53 6.01 -11.73
C GLN A 54 -15.14 4.82 -10.85
N GLY A 55 -14.33 5.04 -9.78
CA GLY A 55 -13.94 4.00 -8.85
C GLY A 55 -12.64 3.26 -9.18
N LYS A 56 -11.86 3.79 -10.11
CA LYS A 56 -10.58 3.17 -10.49
C LYS A 56 -9.43 3.66 -9.62
N TYR A 57 -8.43 2.80 -9.46
CA TYR A 57 -7.20 3.07 -8.72
C TYR A 57 -6.51 4.34 -9.22
N LEU A 58 -6.16 5.23 -8.30
CA LEU A 58 -5.28 6.37 -8.57
C LEU A 58 -3.99 6.30 -7.75
N TYR A 59 -4.12 6.38 -6.43
CA TYR A 59 -2.99 6.41 -5.50
C TYR A 59 -3.32 5.62 -4.24
N GLU A 60 -2.28 5.15 -3.58
CA GLU A 60 -2.38 4.50 -2.28
C GLU A 60 -1.38 5.11 -1.30
N PHE A 61 -1.70 5.05 -0.02
CA PHE A 61 -0.83 5.60 1.03
C PHE A 61 -1.24 5.06 2.40
N PHE A 62 -0.30 5.15 3.33
CA PHE A 62 -0.61 4.98 4.74
C PHE A 62 -0.98 6.33 5.34
N ILE A 63 -1.87 6.34 6.31
CA ILE A 63 -2.24 7.55 7.04
C ILE A 63 -1.90 7.35 8.51
N VAL A 64 -1.10 8.27 9.05
CA VAL A 64 -0.57 8.22 10.41
C VAL A 64 -0.88 9.56 11.09
N LYS A 65 -1.27 9.51 12.37
CA LYS A 65 -1.56 10.72 13.14
C LYS A 65 -0.29 11.52 13.38
N SER A 66 -0.35 12.82 13.16
CA SER A 66 0.72 13.77 13.48
C SER A 66 0.26 14.78 14.52
N ASP A 67 1.17 15.62 15.02
CA ASP A 67 0.83 16.62 16.04
C ASP A 67 -0.24 17.60 15.57
N LYS A 68 -0.19 18.05 14.32
CA LYS A 68 -1.14 19.04 13.78
C LYS A 68 -2.21 18.46 12.85
N GLY A 69 -2.12 17.18 12.50
CA GLY A 69 -3.06 16.56 11.58
C GLY A 69 -2.65 15.14 11.26
N TYR A 70 -2.28 14.90 9.99
CA TYR A 70 -1.95 13.57 9.50
C TYR A 70 -0.72 13.61 8.61
N PHE A 71 0.00 12.46 8.58
CA PHE A 71 1.00 12.18 7.57
C PHE A 71 0.42 11.19 6.58
N LEU A 72 0.64 11.43 5.28
CA LEU A 72 0.38 10.45 4.23
C LEU A 72 1.74 9.93 3.76
N ASP A 73 1.99 8.63 3.98
CA ASP A 73 3.20 7.93 3.53
C ASP A 73 2.90 7.28 2.19
N CYS A 74 3.55 7.72 1.13
CA CYS A 74 3.33 7.28 -0.24
C CYS A 74 4.66 7.12 -0.99
N GLU A 75 4.63 6.69 -2.24
CA GLU A 75 5.82 6.75 -3.09
C GLU A 75 6.24 8.19 -3.36
N GLU A 76 7.53 8.47 -3.23
CA GLU A 76 8.07 9.82 -3.43
C GLU A 76 7.71 10.38 -4.81
N ALA A 77 7.75 9.54 -5.84
CA ALA A 77 7.44 9.94 -7.21
C ALA A 77 6.01 10.48 -7.37
N PHE A 78 5.08 10.14 -6.48
CA PHE A 78 3.69 10.56 -6.57
C PHE A 78 3.31 11.70 -5.65
N VAL A 79 4.23 12.18 -4.81
CA VAL A 79 3.91 13.21 -3.81
C VAL A 79 3.26 14.44 -4.46
N ASP A 80 3.87 14.98 -5.50
CA ASP A 80 3.34 16.19 -6.15
C ASP A 80 2.00 15.93 -6.84
N GLU A 81 1.84 14.77 -7.47
CA GLU A 81 0.57 14.39 -8.09
C GLU A 81 -0.55 14.25 -7.08
N ILE A 82 -0.26 13.61 -5.93
CA ILE A 82 -1.24 13.46 -4.85
C ILE A 82 -1.64 14.83 -4.30
N ILE A 83 -0.66 15.68 -4.02
CA ILE A 83 -0.92 17.05 -3.53
C ILE A 83 -1.80 17.81 -4.53
N ASN A 84 -1.48 17.75 -5.82
CA ASN A 84 -2.26 18.43 -6.85
C ASN A 84 -3.67 17.87 -6.97
N ASN A 85 -3.83 16.55 -6.86
CA ASN A 85 -5.14 15.91 -6.86
C ASN A 85 -5.98 16.35 -5.66
N LEU A 86 -5.40 16.36 -4.46
CA LEU A 86 -6.07 16.80 -3.26
C LEU A 86 -6.46 18.29 -3.33
N LYS A 87 -5.61 19.13 -3.87
CA LYS A 87 -5.89 20.57 -4.04
C LYS A 87 -7.10 20.83 -4.91
N LYS A 88 -7.39 19.98 -5.89
CA LYS A 88 -8.57 20.12 -6.75
C LYS A 88 -9.87 20.00 -5.97
N TYR A 89 -9.88 19.22 -4.90
CA TYR A 89 -11.08 18.96 -4.10
C TYR A 89 -11.19 19.84 -2.86
N LYS A 90 -10.09 20.46 -2.42
CA LYS A 90 -10.14 21.24 -1.17
C LYS A 90 -10.90 22.56 -1.29
N LEU A 91 -10.88 23.18 -2.48
CA LEU A 91 -11.60 24.43 -2.77
C LEU A 91 -11.36 25.48 -1.67
N ARG A 92 -12.42 25.81 -0.89
CA ARG A 92 -12.37 26.78 0.21
C ARG A 92 -12.14 26.13 1.57
N SER A 93 -11.95 24.82 1.61
CA SER A 93 -11.70 24.11 2.87
C SER A 93 -10.40 24.58 3.51
N LYS A 94 -10.41 24.70 4.83
CA LYS A 94 -9.21 25.04 5.61
C LYS A 94 -8.34 23.81 5.79
N VAL A 95 -7.60 23.50 4.73
CA VAL A 95 -6.71 22.35 4.65
C VAL A 95 -5.39 22.81 4.04
N GLU A 96 -4.28 22.52 4.72
CA GLU A 96 -2.93 22.77 4.26
C GLU A 96 -2.25 21.46 3.91
N LEU A 97 -1.48 21.48 2.83
CA LEU A 97 -0.74 20.32 2.30
C LEU A 97 0.73 20.73 2.12
N GLU A 98 1.62 19.95 2.72
CA GLU A 98 3.06 20.20 2.62
C GLU A 98 3.79 18.93 2.22
N ASN A 99 4.71 19.02 1.25
CA ASN A 99 5.64 17.94 0.95
C ASN A 99 6.80 18.02 1.94
N ILE A 100 6.85 17.08 2.87
CA ILE A 100 7.90 16.99 3.89
C ILE A 100 8.83 15.80 3.67
N SER A 101 8.87 15.28 2.46
CA SER A 101 9.65 14.08 2.12
C SER A 101 11.15 14.22 2.43
N SER A 102 11.71 15.43 2.28
CA SER A 102 13.13 15.67 2.55
C SER A 102 13.49 15.58 4.03
N ASN A 103 12.51 15.67 4.93
CA ASN A 103 12.73 15.71 6.36
C ASN A 103 12.56 14.33 7.03
N TYR A 104 12.07 13.33 6.31
CA TYR A 104 11.67 12.04 6.86
C TYR A 104 12.15 10.88 6.02
N VAL A 105 12.33 9.75 6.67
CA VAL A 105 12.57 8.45 6.02
C VAL A 105 11.63 7.42 6.61
N VAL A 106 11.44 6.33 5.89
CA VAL A 106 10.62 5.20 6.32
C VAL A 106 11.53 4.00 6.56
N GLY A 107 11.51 3.50 7.79
CA GLY A 107 12.20 2.26 8.16
C GLY A 107 11.21 1.11 8.31
N ILE A 108 11.71 -0.11 8.14
CA ILE A 108 10.94 -1.34 8.36
C ILE A 108 11.71 -2.22 9.34
N ILE A 109 11.04 -2.65 10.38
CA ILE A 109 11.55 -3.64 11.35
C ILE A 109 10.61 -4.83 11.38
N ASN A 110 11.08 -5.98 11.88
CA ASN A 110 10.20 -7.13 11.92
C ASN A 110 9.18 -7.01 13.06
N LYS A 111 8.15 -7.85 12.99
CA LYS A 111 7.04 -7.86 13.96
C LYS A 111 7.48 -8.14 15.38
N ASP A 112 8.44 -9.06 15.57
CA ASP A 112 8.92 -9.43 16.90
C ASP A 112 9.71 -8.28 17.55
N LYS A 113 10.51 -7.57 16.76
CA LYS A 113 11.21 -6.38 17.25
C LYS A 113 10.23 -5.29 17.65
N PHE A 114 9.20 -5.08 16.85
CA PHE A 114 8.13 -4.15 17.19
C PHE A 114 7.48 -4.53 18.52
N GLY A 115 7.21 -5.82 18.75
CA GLY A 115 6.66 -6.33 20.01
C GLY A 115 7.58 -6.05 21.20
N GLU A 116 8.89 -6.15 21.03
CA GLU A 116 9.85 -5.78 22.09
C GLU A 116 9.75 -4.30 22.45
N ILE A 117 9.63 -3.43 21.43
CA ILE A 117 9.50 -1.99 21.63
C ILE A 117 8.16 -1.65 22.30
N GLN A 118 7.07 -2.32 21.91
CA GLN A 118 5.78 -2.17 22.59
C GLN A 118 5.89 -2.45 24.08
N ARG A 119 6.60 -3.50 24.45
CA ARG A 119 6.83 -3.84 25.88
C ARG A 119 7.67 -2.78 26.58
N GLU A 120 8.71 -2.27 25.92
CA GLU A 120 9.56 -1.22 26.50
C GLU A 120 8.76 0.05 26.79
N VAL A 121 7.87 0.47 25.91
CA VAL A 121 7.04 1.67 26.10
C VAL A 121 5.72 1.39 26.81
N ASN A 122 5.47 0.14 27.19
CA ASN A 122 4.24 -0.31 27.85
C ASN A 122 2.97 0.08 27.07
N ASN A 123 2.96 -0.18 25.78
CA ASN A 123 1.83 0.11 24.90
C ASN A 123 1.70 -1.03 23.87
N THR A 124 0.56 -1.74 23.88
CA THR A 124 0.29 -2.88 23.00
C THR A 124 -0.48 -2.50 21.74
N SER A 125 -0.68 -1.20 21.50
CA SER A 125 -1.41 -0.71 20.33
C SER A 125 -0.65 -0.97 19.02
N ASN A 126 -1.37 -0.96 17.91
CA ASN A 126 -0.80 -1.16 16.59
C ASN A 126 0.11 -0.01 16.14
N THR A 127 -0.15 1.19 16.63
CA THR A 127 0.74 2.35 16.49
C THR A 127 1.20 2.79 17.86
N ILE A 128 2.50 2.98 18.03
CA ILE A 128 3.12 3.49 19.24
C ILE A 128 4.03 4.66 18.90
N THR A 129 4.36 5.46 19.90
CA THR A 129 5.36 6.51 19.77
C THR A 129 6.63 6.05 20.46
N TYR A 130 7.73 6.01 19.73
CA TYR A 130 9.04 5.68 20.24
C TYR A 130 10.03 6.76 19.82
N ARG A 131 10.68 7.40 20.80
CA ARG A 131 11.62 8.51 20.57
C ARG A 131 11.00 9.61 19.69
N ASP A 132 9.75 9.98 20.01
CA ASP A 132 8.94 11.00 19.32
C ASP A 132 8.56 10.65 17.88
N CYS A 133 8.70 9.40 17.47
CA CYS A 133 8.36 8.95 16.12
C CYS A 133 7.29 7.86 16.14
N PRO A 134 6.36 7.85 15.17
CA PRO A 134 5.39 6.78 15.09
C PRO A 134 6.00 5.51 14.51
N PHE A 135 5.72 4.40 15.19
CA PHE A 135 6.02 3.05 14.76
C PHE A 135 4.69 2.31 14.66
N PHE A 136 4.41 1.67 13.55
CA PHE A 136 3.12 0.98 13.41
C PHE A 136 3.24 -0.29 12.58
N ILE A 137 2.48 -1.31 13.02
CA ILE A 137 2.33 -2.56 12.26
C ILE A 137 1.71 -2.23 10.90
N ASP A 138 2.21 -2.87 9.84
CA ASP A 138 1.66 -2.69 8.50
C ASP A 138 0.19 -3.15 8.49
N PRO A 139 -0.77 -2.22 8.26
CA PRO A 139 -2.18 -2.56 8.32
C PRO A 139 -2.65 -3.45 7.17
N ARG A 140 -1.83 -3.64 6.14
CA ARG A 140 -2.14 -4.52 5.00
C ARG A 140 -1.89 -5.99 5.33
N ASP A 141 -0.77 -6.25 6.00
CA ASP A 141 -0.37 -7.60 6.41
C ASP A 141 0.75 -7.46 7.44
N ASP A 142 0.56 -8.01 8.64
CA ASP A 142 1.54 -7.91 9.72
C ASP A 142 2.84 -8.68 9.43
N LYS A 143 2.83 -9.58 8.45
CA LYS A 143 4.03 -10.28 8.00
C LYS A 143 5.04 -9.33 7.35
N LEU A 144 4.61 -8.16 6.90
CA LEU A 144 5.51 -7.11 6.42
C LEU A 144 6.20 -6.34 7.54
N GLY A 145 5.87 -6.63 8.80
CA GLY A 145 6.49 -6.00 9.95
C GLY A 145 5.89 -4.66 10.31
N ALA A 146 6.71 -3.80 10.90
CA ALA A 146 6.31 -2.47 11.34
C ALA A 146 7.06 -1.39 10.58
N ARG A 147 6.37 -0.28 10.34
CA ARG A 147 6.89 0.90 9.65
C ARG A 147 7.25 1.96 10.68
N ILE A 148 8.33 2.70 10.39
CA ILE A 148 8.83 3.79 11.22
C ILE A 148 8.85 5.04 10.34
N LEU A 149 8.19 6.12 10.77
CA LEU A 149 8.30 7.43 10.13
C LEU A 149 9.18 8.30 11.01
N SER A 150 10.35 8.69 10.52
CA SER A 150 11.34 9.39 11.34
C SER A 150 12.20 10.33 10.52
N PRO A 151 12.59 11.47 11.08
CA PRO A 151 13.74 12.19 10.54
C PRO A 151 14.96 11.28 10.49
N LEU A 152 15.78 11.42 9.45
CA LEU A 152 16.93 10.53 9.23
C LEU A 152 17.87 10.49 10.44
N GLU A 153 18.18 11.64 11.02
CA GLU A 153 19.07 11.75 12.17
C GLU A 153 18.53 10.99 13.38
N LYS A 154 17.23 11.11 13.67
CA LYS A 154 16.59 10.38 14.76
C LYS A 154 16.59 8.89 14.50
N LEU A 155 16.39 8.48 13.25
CA LEU A 155 16.40 7.06 12.89
C LEU A 155 17.78 6.44 13.15
N TYR A 156 18.86 7.13 12.79
CA TYR A 156 20.22 6.63 13.10
C TYR A 156 20.46 6.47 14.59
N LEU A 157 19.97 7.38 15.41
CA LEU A 157 20.07 7.25 16.88
C LEU A 157 19.23 6.07 17.37
N THR A 158 18.06 5.86 16.82
CA THR A 158 17.19 4.71 17.13
C THR A 158 17.86 3.39 16.73
N ILE A 159 18.44 3.34 15.54
CA ILE A 159 19.20 2.17 15.05
C ILE A 159 20.31 1.81 16.01
N LYS A 160 21.06 2.80 16.46
CA LYS A 160 22.14 2.61 17.42
C LYS A 160 21.61 2.11 18.78
N LYS A 161 20.58 2.73 19.29
CA LYS A 161 19.97 2.36 20.57
C LYS A 161 19.43 0.93 20.55
N LEU A 162 18.81 0.52 19.47
CA LEU A 162 18.21 -0.81 19.33
C LEU A 162 19.19 -1.85 18.76
N SER A 163 20.44 -1.46 18.51
CA SER A 163 21.48 -2.32 17.95
C SER A 163 21.03 -2.99 16.64
N LEU A 164 20.43 -2.22 15.74
CA LEU A 164 19.92 -2.72 14.46
C LEU A 164 20.99 -2.66 13.38
N ASN A 165 20.98 -3.62 12.47
CA ASN A 165 21.81 -3.67 11.27
C ASN A 165 20.97 -3.29 10.06
N ILE A 166 21.46 -2.33 9.25
CA ILE A 166 20.77 -1.92 8.04
C ILE A 166 21.01 -2.99 6.97
N VAL A 167 19.91 -3.48 6.40
CA VAL A 167 19.92 -4.46 5.31
C VAL A 167 19.23 -3.91 4.07
N ASP A 168 19.41 -4.57 2.93
CA ASP A 168 18.89 -4.10 1.65
C ASP A 168 17.36 -4.19 1.58
N GLU A 169 16.75 -3.25 0.87
CA GLU A 169 15.30 -3.17 0.71
C GLU A 169 14.72 -4.24 -0.23
N ASP A 170 15.56 -4.90 -1.04
CA ASP A 170 15.08 -5.89 -2.02
C ASP A 170 14.33 -7.06 -1.36
N ASP A 171 14.78 -7.49 -0.19
CA ASP A 171 14.10 -8.57 0.55
C ASP A 171 12.68 -8.18 0.97
N TYR A 172 12.47 -6.92 1.32
CA TYR A 172 11.15 -6.40 1.64
C TYR A 172 10.22 -6.45 0.43
N PHE A 173 10.69 -5.99 -0.73
CA PHE A 173 9.88 -5.99 -1.95
C PHE A 173 9.59 -7.41 -2.44
N ALA A 174 10.56 -8.32 -2.33
CA ALA A 174 10.36 -9.72 -2.68
C ALA A 174 9.31 -10.38 -1.78
N LYS A 175 9.31 -10.05 -0.48
CA LYS A 175 8.33 -10.56 0.47
C LYS A 175 6.92 -10.02 0.17
N ALA A 176 6.81 -8.72 -0.09
CA ALA A 176 5.55 -8.09 -0.47
C ALA A 176 4.98 -8.75 -1.73
N TYR A 177 5.81 -8.97 -2.74
CA TYR A 177 5.44 -9.69 -3.96
C TYR A 177 4.87 -11.07 -3.67
N LYS A 178 5.54 -11.86 -2.81
CA LYS A 178 5.06 -13.20 -2.42
C LYS A 178 3.72 -13.15 -1.69
N LEU A 179 3.48 -12.09 -0.93
CA LEU A 179 2.22 -11.88 -0.25
C LEU A 179 1.13 -11.33 -1.17
N GLY A 180 1.44 -11.08 -2.44
CA GLY A 180 0.50 -10.52 -3.39
C GLY A 180 0.28 -9.02 -3.25
N ILE A 181 1.23 -8.32 -2.64
CA ILE A 181 1.15 -6.88 -2.38
C ILE A 181 2.13 -6.15 -3.32
N PRO A 182 1.64 -5.37 -4.29
CA PRO A 182 2.52 -4.61 -5.17
C PRO A 182 3.15 -3.42 -4.43
N GLU A 183 4.45 -3.25 -4.60
CA GLU A 183 5.23 -2.15 -4.02
C GLU A 183 5.99 -1.36 -5.09
N LYS A 184 6.25 -1.96 -6.24
CA LYS A 184 6.94 -1.35 -7.37
C LYS A 184 6.03 -1.33 -8.60
N GLY A 185 6.14 -0.29 -9.41
CA GLY A 185 5.36 -0.19 -10.64
C GLY A 185 3.92 0.27 -10.43
N LEU A 186 3.63 0.91 -9.31
CA LEU A 186 2.26 1.36 -8.98
C LEU A 186 1.74 2.38 -10.00
N GLU A 187 2.63 3.12 -10.68
CA GLU A 187 2.28 4.06 -11.75
C GLU A 187 1.51 3.38 -12.89
N PHE A 188 1.76 2.08 -13.10
CA PHE A 188 1.09 1.30 -14.15
C PHE A 188 -0.30 0.82 -13.76
N LEU A 189 -0.69 0.99 -12.50
CA LEU A 189 -2.03 0.63 -12.04
C LEU A 189 -3.04 1.76 -12.21
N LYS A 190 -2.58 2.99 -12.37
CA LYS A 190 -3.46 4.17 -12.42
C LYS A 190 -4.49 4.05 -13.53
N ASP A 191 -5.75 4.17 -13.15
CA ASP A 191 -6.93 4.11 -14.05
C ASP A 191 -7.07 2.77 -14.82
N LYS A 192 -6.41 1.71 -14.36
CA LYS A 192 -6.40 0.40 -15.04
C LYS A 192 -7.31 -0.64 -14.39
N LEU A 193 -7.67 -0.46 -13.13
CA LEU A 193 -8.45 -1.46 -12.39
C LEU A 193 -9.25 -0.77 -11.28
N PHE A 194 -10.30 -1.44 -10.84
CA PHE A 194 -11.10 -0.98 -9.71
C PHE A 194 -10.43 -1.33 -8.38
N GLY A 195 -10.81 -0.61 -7.31
CA GLY A 195 -10.23 -0.83 -6.00
C GLY A 195 -10.34 -2.26 -5.49
N LEU A 196 -11.49 -2.91 -5.69
CA LEU A 196 -11.67 -4.32 -5.29
C LEU A 196 -10.80 -5.26 -6.12
N GLU A 197 -10.59 -4.95 -7.40
CA GLU A 197 -9.67 -5.70 -8.26
C GLU A 197 -8.21 -5.55 -7.80
N ALA A 198 -7.88 -4.40 -7.20
CA ALA A 198 -6.56 -4.13 -6.60
C ALA A 198 -6.40 -4.74 -5.19
N ASN A 199 -7.33 -5.58 -4.76
CA ASN A 199 -7.35 -6.26 -3.45
C ASN A 199 -7.50 -5.30 -2.26
N PHE A 200 -8.10 -4.15 -2.44
CA PHE A 200 -8.22 -3.15 -1.38
C PHE A 200 -9.04 -3.63 -0.18
N GLU A 201 -9.96 -4.58 -0.36
CA GLU A 201 -10.64 -5.20 0.78
C GLU A 201 -9.67 -6.04 1.62
N ALA A 202 -8.94 -6.95 0.98
CA ALA A 202 -7.98 -7.83 1.66
C ALA A 202 -6.82 -7.03 2.28
N LEU A 203 -6.44 -5.92 1.67
CA LEU A 203 -5.36 -5.03 2.16
C LEU A 203 -5.85 -4.00 3.18
N ASN A 204 -7.11 -4.10 3.60
CA ASN A 204 -7.70 -3.19 4.59
C ASN A 204 -7.67 -1.72 4.17
N ALA A 205 -7.79 -1.46 2.86
CA ALA A 205 -7.76 -0.10 2.31
C ALA A 205 -9.13 0.58 2.27
N ILE A 206 -10.21 -0.20 2.37
CA ILE A 206 -11.59 0.28 2.20
C ILE A 206 -12.38 0.04 3.47
N ASP A 207 -13.19 1.04 3.87
CA ASP A 207 -14.24 0.87 4.86
C ASP A 207 -15.60 0.93 4.15
N PHE A 208 -16.34 -0.19 4.17
CA PHE A 208 -17.64 -0.29 3.51
C PHE A 208 -18.79 0.32 4.32
N LYS A 209 -18.54 0.69 5.56
CA LYS A 209 -19.54 1.23 6.49
C LYS A 209 -19.51 2.76 6.61
N LYS A 210 -18.47 3.37 6.06
CA LYS A 210 -18.35 4.83 6.10
C LYS A 210 -19.32 5.50 5.14
N GLY A 211 -19.51 6.81 5.28
CA GLY A 211 -20.32 7.63 4.37
C GLY A 211 -19.70 7.78 2.98
N CYS A 212 -20.26 8.67 2.19
CA CYS A 212 -19.88 8.87 0.79
C CYS A 212 -18.45 9.39 0.63
N TYR A 213 -17.76 8.87 -0.38
CA TYR A 213 -16.45 9.35 -0.82
C TYR A 213 -16.33 9.19 -2.34
N ILE A 214 -15.33 9.84 -2.93
CA ILE A 214 -15.14 9.84 -4.38
C ILE A 214 -14.83 8.42 -4.88
N GLY A 215 -15.59 7.97 -5.88
CA GLY A 215 -15.44 6.65 -6.49
C GLY A 215 -16.16 5.51 -5.77
N GLN A 216 -16.91 5.80 -4.71
CA GLN A 216 -17.58 4.79 -3.90
C GLN A 216 -18.64 3.99 -4.65
N GLU A 217 -19.37 4.61 -5.57
CA GLU A 217 -20.53 3.97 -6.20
C GLU A 217 -20.20 2.62 -6.84
N ASN A 218 -19.18 2.57 -7.70
CA ASN A 218 -18.77 1.32 -8.35
C ASN A 218 -18.18 0.32 -7.35
N THR A 219 -17.43 0.79 -6.38
CA THR A 219 -16.88 -0.06 -5.30
C THR A 219 -18.00 -0.73 -4.51
N ALA A 220 -19.00 0.02 -4.10
CA ALA A 220 -20.15 -0.50 -3.37
C ALA A 220 -20.95 -1.49 -4.22
N ARG A 221 -21.17 -1.16 -5.51
CA ARG A 221 -21.88 -2.04 -6.44
C ARG A 221 -21.17 -3.39 -6.63
N MET A 222 -19.85 -3.36 -6.81
CA MET A 222 -19.04 -4.58 -6.93
C MET A 222 -19.07 -5.42 -5.65
N LYS A 223 -19.03 -4.78 -4.49
CA LYS A 223 -19.13 -5.47 -3.19
C LYS A 223 -20.49 -6.16 -3.03
N LEU A 224 -21.58 -5.50 -3.41
CA LEU A 224 -22.93 -6.07 -3.32
C LEU A 224 -23.11 -7.29 -4.21
N LYS A 225 -22.49 -7.33 -5.39
CA LYS A 225 -22.52 -8.50 -6.28
C LYS A 225 -21.80 -9.71 -5.70
N ASN A 226 -20.89 -9.46 -4.76
CA ASN A 226 -20.10 -10.48 -4.06
C ASN A 226 -19.42 -11.51 -4.99
N LYS A 227 -19.11 -11.09 -6.23
CA LYS A 227 -18.44 -11.92 -7.23
C LYS A 227 -17.54 -11.06 -8.09
N LEU A 228 -16.26 -11.07 -7.76
CA LEU A 228 -15.25 -10.29 -8.44
C LEU A 228 -14.79 -11.00 -9.72
N ARG A 229 -14.88 -10.31 -10.86
CA ARG A 229 -14.49 -10.87 -12.17
C ARG A 229 -13.00 -11.03 -12.34
N ARG A 230 -12.24 -10.07 -11.84
CA ARG A 230 -10.79 -10.00 -12.02
C ARG A 230 -10.12 -9.58 -10.73
N LYS A 231 -8.88 -10.00 -10.57
CA LYS A 231 -8.08 -9.72 -9.40
C LYS A 231 -6.62 -9.53 -9.77
N LEU A 232 -5.97 -8.54 -9.17
CA LEU A 232 -4.53 -8.34 -9.36
C LEU A 232 -3.77 -9.43 -8.60
N MET A 233 -2.89 -10.14 -9.30
CA MET A 233 -2.13 -11.26 -8.74
C MET A 233 -0.68 -11.23 -9.17
N PRO A 234 0.26 -11.65 -8.29
CA PRO A 234 1.66 -11.78 -8.68
C PRO A 234 1.82 -12.91 -9.71
N ILE A 235 2.73 -12.71 -10.66
CA ILE A 235 3.06 -13.69 -11.68
C ILE A 235 4.43 -14.27 -11.39
N LYS A 236 4.53 -15.60 -11.37
CA LYS A 236 5.78 -16.33 -11.20
C LYS A 236 6.35 -16.66 -12.57
N THR A 237 7.48 -16.07 -12.91
CA THR A 237 8.16 -16.32 -14.17
C THR A 237 9.63 -15.92 -14.06
N ASP A 238 10.49 -16.61 -14.80
CA ASP A 238 11.89 -16.22 -15.00
C ASP A 238 12.10 -15.46 -16.32
N GLN A 239 11.03 -15.24 -17.07
CA GLN A 239 11.03 -14.54 -18.35
C GLN A 239 10.74 -13.06 -18.18
N GLN A 240 11.23 -12.26 -19.13
CA GLN A 240 10.88 -10.84 -19.18
C GLN A 240 9.50 -10.66 -19.79
N LEU A 241 8.64 -9.95 -19.08
CA LEU A 241 7.30 -9.62 -19.54
C LEU A 241 7.24 -8.16 -19.98
N LYS A 242 6.28 -7.86 -20.84
CA LYS A 242 5.99 -6.49 -21.28
C LYS A 242 4.66 -6.03 -20.71
N LEU A 243 4.52 -4.72 -20.50
CA LEU A 243 3.25 -4.13 -20.12
C LEU A 243 2.19 -4.47 -21.16
N GLU A 244 0.98 -4.75 -20.69
CA GLU A 244 -0.20 -5.09 -21.50
C GLU A 244 -0.12 -6.48 -22.18
N ASP A 245 0.92 -7.27 -21.94
CA ASP A 245 0.99 -8.65 -22.43
C ASP A 245 -0.23 -9.45 -21.95
N GLU A 246 -0.82 -10.21 -22.86
CA GLU A 246 -1.97 -11.06 -22.55
C GLU A 246 -1.52 -12.43 -22.08
N ILE A 247 -2.20 -12.96 -21.07
CA ILE A 247 -1.90 -14.27 -20.48
C ILE A 247 -2.99 -15.26 -20.89
N PHE A 248 -2.57 -16.44 -21.34
CA PHE A 248 -3.46 -17.49 -21.83
C PHE A 248 -3.31 -18.78 -21.03
N PHE A 249 -4.42 -19.40 -20.74
CA PHE A 249 -4.52 -20.80 -20.33
C PHE A 249 -5.13 -21.57 -21.50
N LYS A 250 -4.31 -22.45 -22.12
CA LYS A 250 -4.69 -23.07 -23.41
C LYS A 250 -5.03 -21.93 -24.40
N ASP A 251 -6.20 -21.95 -25.00
CA ASP A 251 -6.62 -20.94 -25.96
C ASP A 251 -7.43 -19.79 -25.33
N SER A 252 -7.62 -19.80 -24.01
CA SER A 252 -8.42 -18.81 -23.32
C SER A 252 -7.54 -17.69 -22.72
N LYS A 253 -7.83 -16.44 -23.06
CA LYS A 253 -7.24 -15.29 -22.41
C LYS A 253 -7.74 -15.22 -20.97
N ILE A 254 -6.82 -15.28 -19.99
CA ILE A 254 -7.18 -15.26 -18.57
C ILE A 254 -6.65 -14.04 -17.84
N GLY A 255 -5.82 -13.22 -18.47
CA GLY A 255 -5.26 -12.07 -17.80
C GLY A 255 -4.43 -11.17 -18.67
N LYS A 256 -3.97 -10.10 -18.06
CA LYS A 256 -3.19 -9.05 -18.71
C LYS A 256 -2.13 -8.52 -17.73
N VAL A 257 -0.89 -8.42 -18.15
CA VAL A 257 0.21 -7.89 -17.34
C VAL A 257 0.02 -6.39 -17.14
N LEU A 258 -0.09 -5.94 -15.90
CA LEU A 258 -0.15 -4.52 -15.55
C LEU A 258 1.17 -3.98 -15.04
N ILE A 259 1.91 -4.79 -14.29
CA ILE A 259 3.26 -4.45 -13.81
C ILE A 259 4.19 -5.53 -14.35
N ASN A 260 5.24 -5.13 -15.11
CA ASN A 260 6.09 -6.11 -15.76
C ASN A 260 7.38 -6.42 -15.00
N LYS A 261 7.88 -5.48 -14.20
CA LYS A 261 9.16 -5.62 -13.47
C LYS A 261 9.25 -4.61 -12.33
N PRO A 262 10.11 -4.85 -11.32
CA PRO A 262 10.92 -6.05 -11.09
C PRO A 262 10.09 -7.23 -10.57
N TYR A 263 8.90 -6.97 -10.05
CA TYR A 263 7.98 -7.95 -9.46
C TYR A 263 6.65 -7.89 -10.21
N PRO A 264 6.43 -8.79 -11.19
CA PRO A 264 5.30 -8.66 -12.11
C PRO A 264 3.97 -9.03 -11.47
N PHE A 265 2.95 -8.25 -11.84
CA PHE A 265 1.55 -8.49 -11.46
C PHE A 265 0.68 -8.43 -12.70
N ALA A 266 -0.38 -9.24 -12.70
CA ALA A 266 -1.37 -9.23 -13.76
C ALA A 266 -2.79 -9.17 -13.19
N LEU A 267 -3.68 -8.62 -13.97
CA LEU A 267 -5.11 -8.63 -13.70
C LEU A 267 -5.69 -9.92 -14.27
N ILE A 268 -6.13 -10.81 -13.39
CA ILE A 268 -6.46 -12.21 -13.70
C ILE A 268 -7.95 -12.47 -13.55
N LYS A 269 -8.55 -13.16 -14.50
CA LYS A 269 -9.94 -13.60 -14.43
C LYS A 269 -10.16 -14.58 -13.27
N MET A 270 -11.25 -14.41 -12.53
CA MET A 270 -11.64 -15.30 -11.45
C MET A 270 -12.61 -16.37 -11.90
N TYR A 271 -13.33 -16.14 -12.99
CA TYR A 271 -14.25 -17.13 -13.57
C TYR A 271 -14.31 -16.96 -15.10
N ASP A 272 -14.83 -17.99 -15.79
CA ASP A 272 -14.97 -18.08 -17.24
C ASP A 272 -13.62 -17.93 -17.99
N PRO A 273 -12.63 -18.82 -17.75
CA PRO A 273 -12.63 -20.05 -16.95
C PRO A 273 -12.44 -19.80 -15.45
N ASP A 274 -12.85 -20.76 -14.63
CA ASP A 274 -12.68 -20.71 -13.19
C ASP A 274 -11.19 -20.66 -12.85
N PHE A 275 -10.80 -19.76 -11.94
CA PHE A 275 -9.43 -19.59 -11.51
C PHE A 275 -8.79 -20.88 -11.01
N GLN A 276 -9.57 -21.77 -10.34
CA GLN A 276 -9.04 -23.03 -9.82
C GLN A 276 -8.60 -23.98 -10.94
N GLU A 277 -9.11 -23.82 -12.17
CA GLU A 277 -8.73 -24.66 -13.30
C GLU A 277 -7.29 -24.40 -13.76
N PHE A 278 -6.81 -23.14 -13.65
CA PHE A 278 -5.48 -22.78 -14.13
C PHE A 278 -4.51 -22.33 -13.05
N LYS A 279 -4.97 -22.24 -11.79
CA LYS A 279 -4.07 -21.97 -10.66
C LYS A 279 -2.97 -23.01 -10.62
N ASP A 280 -1.72 -22.57 -10.48
CA ASP A 280 -0.53 -23.43 -10.44
C ASP A 280 -0.27 -24.23 -11.73
N GLN A 281 -0.99 -23.95 -12.81
CA GLN A 281 -0.75 -24.55 -14.12
C GLN A 281 0.20 -23.69 -14.95
N ASP A 282 0.79 -24.31 -15.99
CA ASP A 282 1.59 -23.56 -16.95
C ASP A 282 0.69 -22.67 -17.80
N LEU A 283 1.01 -21.37 -17.79
CA LEU A 283 0.32 -20.35 -18.58
C LEU A 283 1.26 -19.82 -19.65
N SER A 284 0.71 -19.22 -20.70
CA SER A 284 1.46 -18.69 -21.81
C SER A 284 1.34 -17.19 -21.94
N VAL A 285 2.49 -16.52 -22.11
CA VAL A 285 2.57 -15.08 -22.42
C VAL A 285 3.58 -14.91 -23.54
N ASN A 286 3.09 -14.65 -24.78
CA ASN A 286 3.95 -14.49 -25.96
C ASN A 286 4.96 -15.63 -26.14
N GLY A 287 4.51 -16.88 -25.99
CA GLY A 287 5.36 -18.06 -26.11
C GLY A 287 6.24 -18.34 -24.88
N LYS A 288 6.18 -17.50 -23.86
CA LYS A 288 6.91 -17.67 -22.61
C LYS A 288 6.00 -18.32 -21.56
N LYS A 289 6.59 -19.06 -20.62
CA LYS A 289 5.84 -19.73 -19.55
C LYS A 289 5.78 -18.87 -18.31
N CYS A 290 4.64 -18.91 -17.63
CA CYS A 290 4.46 -18.28 -16.32
C CYS A 290 3.45 -19.09 -15.50
N LYS A 291 3.36 -18.75 -14.22
CA LYS A 291 2.37 -19.32 -13.27
C LYS A 291 1.82 -18.20 -12.37
N ILE A 292 0.68 -18.46 -11.81
CA ILE A 292 0.07 -17.57 -10.84
C ILE A 292 0.00 -18.26 -9.49
#